data_fd627173aa0191c2de5c1775e484e8fa
#
_entry.id   fd627173aa0191c2de5c1775e484e8fa
#
_cell.length_a   1.000
_cell.length_b   1.000
_cell.length_c   1.000
_cell.angle_alpha   90.00
_cell.angle_beta   90.00
_cell.angle_gamma   90.00
#
_symmetry.space_group_name_H-M   'P 1'
#
loop_
_entity.id
_entity.type
_entity.pdbx_description
1 polymer ?
#
loop_
_entity_poly.entity_id
_entity_poly.type
_entity_poly.pdbx_seq_one_letter_code
_entity_poly.pdbx_strand_id
1 'polypeptide(L)'
;RTIEGVENISEDGEYFRFYFKNGAPYYGKEDLEIFTIDSKKYAFNTAGEMQTGKQSIKLSDGTAANYYFDEEGIMKTGKQTIYDEDLGETQNWLFHAEGSKKGQGYHGIKDNTLYVNGLRQEADKDLRFAPVSLDDTRYLVNVNGAVHLQVCFQTRTWQRIQRF
;
A
#
# COMPACT_ATOMS: atom_id res chain seq x y z
N ARG A 1 15.63 6.57 -31.01
CA ARG A 1 16.47 6.08 -29.90
C ARG A 1 15.68 6.27 -28.61
N THR A 2 15.35 5.19 -27.94
CA THR A 2 14.75 5.24 -26.60
C THR A 2 15.90 5.50 -25.63
N ILE A 3 15.87 6.65 -24.95
CA ILE A 3 16.77 6.89 -23.83
C ILE A 3 16.08 6.29 -22.62
N GLU A 4 16.58 5.16 -22.15
CA GLU A 4 16.10 4.52 -20.95
C GLU A 4 16.81 5.12 -19.74
N GLY A 5 16.07 5.84 -18.92
CA GLY A 5 16.51 6.33 -17.62
C GLY A 5 17.57 7.45 -17.68
N VAL A 6 17.17 8.65 -17.36
CA VAL A 6 18.09 9.74 -17.05
C VAL A 6 18.13 9.89 -15.54
N GLU A 7 19.34 9.72 -14.96
CA GLU A 7 19.54 10.02 -13.54
C GLU A 7 19.99 11.49 -13.41
N ASN A 8 19.21 12.26 -12.68
CA ASN A 8 19.61 13.60 -12.28
C ASN A 8 20.02 13.59 -10.80
N ILE A 9 21.13 14.22 -10.48
CA ILE A 9 21.57 14.42 -9.10
C ILE A 9 21.00 15.76 -8.65
N SER A 10 20.24 15.77 -7.53
CA SER A 10 19.85 17.01 -6.89
C SER A 10 21.04 17.64 -6.15
N GLU A 11 20.90 18.91 -5.73
CA GLU A 11 21.92 19.61 -4.95
C GLU A 11 22.21 18.91 -3.60
N ASP A 12 21.26 18.12 -3.08
CA ASP A 12 21.40 17.37 -1.83
C ASP A 12 21.94 15.92 -2.03
N GLY A 13 22.34 15.56 -3.23
CA GLY A 13 22.87 14.24 -3.54
C GLY A 13 21.81 13.16 -3.73
N GLU A 14 20.54 13.50 -3.80
CA GLU A 14 19.47 12.59 -4.16
C GLU A 14 19.43 12.36 -5.66
N TYR A 15 19.15 11.11 -6.06
CA TYR A 15 19.02 10.71 -7.45
C TYR A 15 17.56 10.60 -7.83
N PHE A 16 17.17 11.30 -8.90
CA PHE A 16 15.85 11.16 -9.52
C PHE A 16 15.96 10.37 -10.81
N ARG A 17 15.04 9.44 -11.04
CA ARG A 17 14.96 8.63 -12.25
C ARG A 17 13.77 9.02 -13.08
N PHE A 18 14.00 9.17 -14.38
CA PHE A 18 12.99 9.50 -15.38
C PHE A 18 12.95 8.45 -16.46
N TYR A 19 11.78 8.20 -17.01
CA TYR A 19 11.65 7.32 -18.16
C TYR A 19 11.12 8.09 -19.37
N PHE A 20 11.82 7.96 -20.50
CA PHE A 20 11.43 8.61 -21.75
C PHE A 20 11.03 7.56 -22.78
N LYS A 21 9.93 7.80 -23.47
CA LYS A 21 9.47 7.02 -24.61
C LYS A 21 9.30 7.94 -25.82
N ASN A 22 10.00 7.66 -26.90
CA ASN A 22 9.97 8.51 -28.10
C ASN A 22 10.30 9.99 -27.83
N GLY A 23 11.20 10.26 -26.90
CA GLY A 23 11.61 11.61 -26.52
C GLY A 23 10.65 12.35 -25.59
N ALA A 24 9.54 11.72 -25.15
CA ALA A 24 8.60 12.28 -24.19
C ALA A 24 8.75 11.59 -22.82
N PRO A 25 8.80 12.34 -21.72
CA PRO A 25 8.88 11.74 -20.39
C PRO A 25 7.50 11.17 -19.97
N TYR A 26 7.52 10.11 -19.17
CA TYR A 26 6.35 9.71 -18.42
C TYR A 26 6.19 10.62 -17.20
N TYR A 27 5.00 11.10 -16.95
CA TYR A 27 4.67 11.92 -15.79
C TYR A 27 3.19 11.79 -15.44
N GLY A 28 2.86 11.97 -14.18
CA GLY A 28 1.49 12.08 -13.73
C GLY A 28 0.88 13.42 -14.16
N LYS A 29 -0.31 13.40 -14.71
CA LYS A 29 -0.95 14.63 -15.23
C LYS A 29 -1.43 15.56 -14.12
N GLU A 30 -2.06 15.01 -13.11
CA GLU A 30 -2.62 15.74 -11.97
C GLU A 30 -1.99 15.34 -10.66
N ASP A 31 -1.54 14.08 -10.57
CA ASP A 31 -0.98 13.47 -9.38
C ASP A 31 -0.07 12.31 -9.79
N LEU A 32 0.35 11.49 -8.86
CA LEU A 32 1.08 10.24 -9.10
C LEU A 32 0.29 9.32 -10.02
N GLU A 33 0.92 8.85 -11.09
CA GLU A 33 0.33 7.87 -12.01
C GLU A 33 1.22 6.65 -12.18
N ILE A 34 0.58 5.49 -12.36
CA ILE A 34 1.26 4.22 -12.61
C ILE A 34 1.31 3.94 -14.11
N PHE A 35 2.51 3.63 -14.61
CA PHE A 35 2.76 3.26 -15.99
C PHE A 35 3.35 1.85 -16.07
N THR A 36 3.00 1.14 -17.14
CA THR A 36 3.57 -0.18 -17.44
C THR A 36 4.72 -0.03 -18.43
N ILE A 37 5.91 -0.47 -18.05
CA ILE A 37 7.12 -0.46 -18.86
C ILE A 37 7.72 -1.85 -18.81
N ASP A 38 7.86 -2.50 -19.96
CA ASP A 38 8.40 -3.86 -20.09
C ASP A 38 7.77 -4.87 -19.12
N SER A 39 6.45 -4.88 -19.04
CA SER A 39 5.62 -5.74 -18.18
C SER A 39 5.75 -5.47 -16.67
N LYS A 40 6.48 -4.45 -16.26
CA LYS A 40 6.62 -3.98 -14.89
C LYS A 40 5.90 -2.65 -14.71
N LYS A 41 5.45 -2.39 -13.50
CA LYS A 41 4.72 -1.14 -13.20
C LYS A 41 5.58 -0.22 -12.34
N TYR A 42 5.58 1.05 -12.72
CA TYR A 42 6.33 2.13 -12.07
C TYR A 42 5.39 3.32 -11.84
N ALA A 43 5.66 4.10 -10.80
CA ALA A 43 4.93 5.32 -10.54
C ALA A 43 5.80 6.55 -10.80
N PHE A 44 5.22 7.56 -11.43
CA PHE A 44 5.87 8.84 -11.68
C PHE A 44 5.00 9.98 -11.15
N ASN A 45 5.64 10.99 -10.55
CA ASN A 45 4.94 12.19 -10.10
C ASN A 45 4.72 13.17 -11.26
N THR A 46 4.16 14.33 -10.96
CA THR A 46 3.88 15.37 -11.99
C THR A 46 5.15 15.99 -12.58
N ALA A 47 6.28 15.89 -11.92
CA ALA A 47 7.59 16.29 -12.45
C ALA A 47 8.27 15.22 -13.31
N GLY A 48 7.68 14.01 -13.39
CA GLY A 48 8.23 12.87 -14.11
C GLY A 48 9.25 12.04 -13.31
N GLU A 49 9.38 12.31 -12.02
CA GLU A 49 10.30 11.60 -11.14
C GLU A 49 9.72 10.25 -10.72
N MET A 50 10.49 9.18 -10.91
CA MET A 50 10.10 7.82 -10.50
C MET A 50 10.05 7.72 -8.99
N GLN A 51 8.94 7.16 -8.50
CA GLN A 51 8.70 7.02 -7.07
C GLN A 51 9.05 5.62 -6.56
N THR A 52 9.56 5.56 -5.34
CA THR A 52 9.90 4.32 -4.62
C THR A 52 9.23 4.30 -3.25
N GLY A 53 9.25 3.15 -2.58
CA GLY A 53 8.67 2.98 -1.26
C GLY A 53 7.14 2.90 -1.27
N LYS A 54 6.54 3.19 -0.12
CA LYS A 54 5.08 3.25 0.02
C LYS A 54 4.54 4.53 -0.60
N GLN A 55 3.55 4.39 -1.47
CA GLN A 55 2.91 5.52 -2.14
C GLN A 55 1.40 5.42 -2.03
N SER A 56 0.75 6.52 -1.68
CA SER A 56 -0.71 6.62 -1.73
C SER A 56 -1.10 7.27 -3.05
N ILE A 57 -1.84 6.54 -3.87
CA ILE A 57 -2.18 6.98 -5.23
C ILE A 57 -3.70 7.14 -5.34
N LYS A 58 -4.11 8.30 -5.85
CA LYS A 58 -5.52 8.61 -6.09
C LYS A 58 -6.07 7.78 -7.24
N LEU A 59 -7.21 7.15 -6.99
CA LEU A 59 -7.93 6.35 -7.96
C LEU A 59 -8.95 7.20 -8.73
N SER A 60 -9.45 6.65 -9.84
CA SER A 60 -10.43 7.31 -10.72
C SER A 60 -11.77 7.63 -10.02
N ASP A 61 -12.10 6.88 -8.95
CA ASP A 61 -13.32 7.11 -8.15
C ASP A 61 -13.15 8.20 -7.07
N GLY A 62 -11.96 8.82 -6.98
CA GLY A 62 -11.62 9.84 -6.00
C GLY A 62 -11.08 9.31 -4.67
N THR A 63 -11.10 8.00 -4.45
CA THR A 63 -10.46 7.36 -3.29
C THR A 63 -8.96 7.23 -3.50
N ALA A 64 -8.22 6.85 -2.47
CA ALA A 64 -6.80 6.58 -2.56
C ALA A 64 -6.51 5.13 -2.17
N ALA A 65 -5.50 4.54 -2.81
CA ALA A 65 -5.00 3.22 -2.47
C ALA A 65 -3.50 3.27 -2.22
N ASN A 66 -3.03 2.42 -1.30
CA ASN A 66 -1.60 2.29 -1.02
C ASN A 66 -0.97 1.28 -1.97
N TYR A 67 0.22 1.62 -2.45
CA TYR A 67 1.07 0.78 -3.30
C TYR A 67 2.48 0.76 -2.71
N TYR A 68 3.23 -0.25 -3.08
CA TYR A 68 4.64 -0.36 -2.71
C TYR A 68 5.52 -0.60 -3.92
N PHE A 69 6.55 0.22 -4.05
CA PHE A 69 7.56 0.14 -5.10
C PHE A 69 8.91 -0.12 -4.45
N ASP A 70 9.67 -1.06 -4.98
CA ASP A 70 11.00 -1.34 -4.47
C ASP A 70 12.02 -0.22 -4.80
N GLU A 71 13.28 -0.39 -4.44
CA GLU A 71 14.33 0.58 -4.68
C GLU A 71 14.61 0.81 -6.18
N GLU A 72 14.22 -0.13 -7.03
CA GLU A 72 14.30 -0.01 -8.48
C GLU A 72 13.05 0.65 -9.08
N GLY A 73 12.05 0.96 -8.27
CA GLY A 73 10.77 1.55 -8.66
C GLY A 73 9.74 0.54 -9.13
N ILE A 74 10.01 -0.76 -9.01
CA ILE A 74 9.10 -1.81 -9.47
C ILE A 74 7.99 -2.04 -8.44
N MET A 75 6.73 -1.99 -8.89
CA MET A 75 5.58 -2.26 -8.05
C MET A 75 5.60 -3.68 -7.50
N LYS A 76 5.47 -3.80 -6.19
CA LYS A 76 5.41 -5.08 -5.48
C LYS A 76 3.97 -5.50 -5.20
N THR A 77 3.76 -6.81 -5.15
CA THR A 77 2.47 -7.44 -4.85
C THR A 77 2.64 -8.53 -3.78
N GLY A 78 1.51 -9.03 -3.27
CA GLY A 78 1.53 -10.07 -2.23
C GLY A 78 1.97 -9.53 -0.87
N LYS A 79 2.50 -10.42 -0.05
CA LYS A 79 2.98 -10.06 1.29
C LYS A 79 4.33 -9.36 1.20
N GLN A 80 4.43 -8.21 1.84
CA GLN A 80 5.66 -7.42 1.91
C GLN A 80 5.94 -7.04 3.37
N THR A 81 7.21 -7.09 3.74
CA THR A 81 7.69 -6.62 5.05
C THR A 81 8.45 -5.33 4.80
N ILE A 82 7.96 -4.24 5.36
CA ILE A 82 8.45 -2.88 5.08
C ILE A 82 8.87 -2.23 6.39
N TYR A 83 10.09 -1.71 6.42
CA TYR A 83 10.57 -0.90 7.54
C TYR A 83 10.00 0.51 7.42
N ASP A 84 9.38 0.98 8.48
CA ASP A 84 8.85 2.34 8.59
C ASP A 84 9.85 3.18 9.39
N GLU A 85 10.52 4.11 8.73
CA GLU A 85 11.56 4.95 9.35
C GLU A 85 10.98 5.92 10.37
N ASP A 86 9.77 6.42 10.14
CA ASP A 86 9.11 7.37 11.04
C ASP A 86 8.71 6.73 12.37
N LEU A 87 8.28 5.48 12.31
CA LEU A 87 7.88 4.71 13.48
C LEU A 87 9.03 3.89 14.08
N GLY A 88 10.11 3.69 13.32
CA GLY A 88 11.26 2.87 13.72
C GLY A 88 10.93 1.39 13.86
N GLU A 89 9.93 0.90 13.13
CA GLU A 89 9.48 -0.49 13.22
C GLU A 89 9.25 -1.12 11.86
N THR A 90 9.28 -2.44 11.84
CA THR A 90 8.96 -3.23 10.65
C THR A 90 7.47 -3.56 10.64
N GLN A 91 6.82 -3.27 9.53
CA GLN A 91 5.40 -3.50 9.31
C GLN A 91 5.16 -4.62 8.29
N ASN A 92 4.08 -5.34 8.46
CA ASN A 92 3.63 -6.37 7.53
C ASN A 92 2.48 -5.84 6.66
N TRP A 93 2.64 -5.96 5.35
CA TRP A 93 1.72 -5.45 4.37
C TRP A 93 1.25 -6.54 3.42
N LEU A 94 0.04 -6.38 2.88
CA LEU A 94 -0.50 -7.23 1.83
C LEU A 94 -1.02 -6.36 0.70
N PHE A 95 -0.56 -6.64 -0.52
CA PHE A 95 -1.01 -5.99 -1.76
C PHE A 95 -1.65 -7.02 -2.68
N HIS A 96 -2.73 -6.64 -3.36
CA HIS A 96 -3.40 -7.53 -4.30
C HIS A 96 -2.41 -8.04 -5.35
N ALA A 97 -2.36 -9.38 -5.51
CA ALA A 97 -1.42 -10.03 -6.44
C ALA A 97 -1.92 -10.02 -7.88
N GLU A 98 -3.24 -9.93 -8.09
CA GLU A 98 -3.87 -10.05 -9.40
C GLU A 98 -5.22 -9.32 -9.45
N GLY A 99 -5.83 -9.32 -10.63
CA GLY A 99 -7.14 -8.68 -10.86
C GLY A 99 -7.04 -7.17 -11.07
N SER A 100 -8.20 -6.51 -11.08
CA SER A 100 -8.32 -5.06 -11.31
C SER A 100 -7.67 -4.21 -10.23
N LYS A 101 -7.48 -4.76 -9.04
CA LYS A 101 -6.86 -4.09 -7.89
C LYS A 101 -5.39 -4.45 -7.69
N LYS A 102 -4.77 -5.13 -8.65
CA LYS A 102 -3.37 -5.56 -8.54
C LYS A 102 -2.45 -4.43 -8.08
N GLY A 103 -1.69 -4.68 -7.03
CA GLY A 103 -0.77 -3.72 -6.40
C GLY A 103 -1.41 -2.85 -5.33
N GLN A 104 -2.74 -2.76 -5.25
CA GLN A 104 -3.41 -2.00 -4.20
C GLN A 104 -3.30 -2.70 -2.85
N GLY A 105 -3.15 -1.94 -1.79
CA GLY A 105 -3.21 -2.44 -0.43
C GLY A 105 -4.53 -3.17 -0.18
N TYR A 106 -4.43 -4.39 0.37
CA TYR A 106 -5.60 -5.21 0.69
C TYR A 106 -6.38 -4.60 1.85
N HIS A 107 -7.70 -4.45 1.68
CA HIS A 107 -8.58 -3.93 2.71
C HIS A 107 -9.64 -4.98 3.03
N GLY A 108 -9.51 -5.64 4.17
CA GLY A 108 -10.40 -6.72 4.56
C GLY A 108 -9.69 -7.84 5.33
N ILE A 109 -10.33 -8.99 5.37
CA ILE A 109 -9.82 -10.20 6.01
C ILE A 109 -9.40 -11.19 4.94
N LYS A 110 -8.16 -11.66 5.04
CA LYS A 110 -7.64 -12.72 4.19
C LYS A 110 -6.88 -13.73 5.06
N ASP A 111 -7.20 -15.01 4.89
CA ASP A 111 -6.60 -16.10 5.69
C ASP A 111 -6.68 -15.82 7.20
N ASN A 112 -7.86 -15.39 7.66
CA ASN A 112 -8.14 -15.00 9.05
C ASN A 112 -7.28 -13.86 9.59
N THR A 113 -6.66 -13.06 8.73
CA THR A 113 -5.81 -11.93 9.08
C THR A 113 -6.44 -10.63 8.60
N LEU A 114 -6.47 -9.61 9.47
CA LEU A 114 -7.08 -8.33 9.17
C LEU A 114 -6.06 -7.33 8.61
N TYR A 115 -6.42 -6.73 7.47
CA TYR A 115 -5.65 -5.68 6.82
C TYR A 115 -6.50 -4.43 6.62
N VAL A 116 -5.93 -3.28 6.90
CA VAL A 116 -6.54 -1.98 6.59
C VAL A 116 -5.66 -1.26 5.59
N ASN A 117 -6.17 -1.06 4.38
CA ASN A 117 -5.45 -0.42 3.26
C ASN A 117 -4.06 -1.02 3.01
N GLY A 118 -3.92 -2.32 3.21
CA GLY A 118 -2.70 -3.07 3.03
C GLY A 118 -1.94 -3.38 4.32
N LEU A 119 -2.08 -2.58 5.36
CA LEU A 119 -1.37 -2.77 6.61
C LEU A 119 -2.03 -3.84 7.47
N ARG A 120 -1.26 -4.88 7.85
CA ARG A 120 -1.70 -5.89 8.81
C ARG A 120 -1.95 -5.23 10.16
N GLN A 121 -3.13 -5.45 10.71
CA GLN A 121 -3.52 -4.91 11.99
C GLN A 121 -3.11 -5.87 13.10
N GLU A 122 -2.30 -5.41 14.03
CA GLU A 122 -1.68 -6.24 15.07
C GLU A 122 -1.93 -5.62 16.44
N ALA A 123 -2.13 -6.46 17.45
CA ALA A 123 -2.08 -6.02 18.83
C ALA A 123 -0.63 -5.73 19.25
N ASP A 124 -0.44 -4.80 20.18
CA ASP A 124 0.85 -4.58 20.79
C ASP A 124 1.36 -5.85 21.49
N LYS A 125 2.68 -6.02 21.56
CA LYS A 125 3.31 -7.21 22.12
C LYS A 125 2.88 -7.52 23.56
N ASP A 126 2.51 -6.49 24.32
CA ASP A 126 2.06 -6.61 25.70
C ASP A 126 0.54 -6.85 25.83
N LEU A 127 -0.18 -6.79 24.71
CA LEU A 127 -1.62 -7.01 24.66
C LEU A 127 -1.93 -8.36 24.01
N ARG A 128 -2.90 -9.08 24.60
CA ARG A 128 -3.37 -10.32 24.00
C ARG A 128 -4.21 -10.03 22.75
N PHE A 129 -5.03 -8.99 22.79
CA PHE A 129 -5.90 -8.56 21.70
C PHE A 129 -5.97 -7.04 21.63
N ALA A 130 -6.21 -6.52 20.43
CA ALA A 130 -6.50 -5.12 20.19
C ALA A 130 -7.77 -4.97 19.34
N PRO A 131 -8.63 -3.97 19.63
CA PRO A 131 -9.78 -3.68 18.80
C PRO A 131 -9.37 -2.91 17.55
N VAL A 132 -9.87 -3.33 16.40
CA VAL A 132 -9.66 -2.66 15.11
C VAL A 132 -11.00 -2.50 14.41
N SER A 133 -11.27 -1.31 13.90
CA SER A 133 -12.46 -1.04 13.09
C SER A 133 -12.12 -1.18 11.62
N LEU A 134 -12.93 -1.96 10.90
CA LEU A 134 -12.90 -2.07 9.45
C LEU A 134 -14.30 -1.75 8.96
N ASP A 135 -14.43 -0.63 8.27
CA ASP A 135 -15.72 -0.10 7.87
C ASP A 135 -16.68 0.01 9.08
N ASP A 136 -17.88 -0.60 9.02
CA ASP A 136 -18.87 -0.56 10.10
C ASP A 136 -18.73 -1.70 11.11
N THR A 137 -17.65 -2.48 11.02
CA THR A 137 -17.45 -3.66 11.86
C THR A 137 -16.20 -3.51 12.72
N ARG A 138 -16.29 -3.90 13.97
CA ARG A 138 -15.18 -3.95 14.91
C ARG A 138 -14.70 -5.37 15.12
N TYR A 139 -13.39 -5.57 15.07
CA TYR A 139 -12.72 -6.85 15.22
C TYR A 139 -11.76 -6.81 16.40
N LEU A 140 -11.54 -7.96 17.04
CA LEU A 140 -10.40 -8.17 17.94
C LEU A 140 -9.34 -8.98 17.20
N VAL A 141 -8.13 -8.45 17.15
CA VAL A 141 -6.97 -9.09 16.53
C VAL A 141 -5.90 -9.38 17.56
N ASN A 142 -5.11 -10.43 17.35
CA ASN A 142 -3.95 -10.72 18.17
C ASN A 142 -2.67 -10.05 17.64
N VAL A 143 -1.54 -10.37 18.25
CA VAL A 143 -0.22 -9.83 17.85
C VAL A 143 0.20 -10.19 16.42
N ASN A 144 -0.38 -11.21 15.83
CA ASN A 144 -0.13 -11.65 14.45
C ASN A 144 -1.20 -11.18 13.46
N GLY A 145 -2.13 -10.35 13.90
CA GLY A 145 -3.22 -9.85 13.07
C GLY A 145 -4.36 -10.84 12.87
N ALA A 146 -4.35 -11.98 13.56
CA ALA A 146 -5.42 -12.97 13.45
C ALA A 146 -6.70 -12.47 14.11
N VAL A 147 -7.82 -12.60 13.41
CA VAL A 147 -9.14 -12.20 13.89
C VAL A 147 -9.68 -13.25 14.85
N HIS A 148 -10.03 -12.81 16.06
CA HIS A 148 -10.61 -13.67 17.10
C HIS A 148 -12.10 -13.44 17.31
N LEU A 149 -12.54 -12.16 17.22
CA LEU A 149 -13.94 -11.78 17.43
C LEU A 149 -14.33 -10.71 16.42
N GLN A 150 -15.58 -10.76 15.98
CA GLN A 150 -16.23 -9.73 15.19
C GLN A 150 -17.42 -9.16 15.98
N VAL A 151 -17.50 -7.83 16.05
CA VAL A 151 -18.62 -7.12 16.67
C VAL A 151 -19.22 -6.16 15.66
N CYS A 152 -20.48 -6.38 15.30
CA CYS A 152 -21.22 -5.49 14.41
C CYS A 152 -21.91 -4.38 15.18
N PHE A 153 -21.67 -3.10 14.80
CA PHE A 153 -22.39 -1.95 15.33
C PHE A 153 -23.49 -1.55 14.35
N GLN A 154 -24.69 -2.08 14.52
CA GLN A 154 -25.85 -1.62 13.73
C GLN A 154 -26.79 -0.72 14.50
N THR A 155 -26.68 -0.69 15.82
CA THR A 155 -27.49 0.16 16.72
C THR A 155 -26.67 0.55 17.96
N ARG A 156 -27.19 1.39 18.84
CA ARG A 156 -26.59 1.78 20.13
C ARG A 156 -26.39 0.63 21.12
N THR A 157 -26.85 -0.57 20.79
CA THR A 157 -26.70 -1.78 21.59
C THR A 157 -25.76 -2.73 20.94
N TRP A 158 -24.87 -3.33 21.73
CA TRP A 158 -23.96 -4.37 21.29
C TRP A 158 -24.77 -5.56 20.76
N GLN A 159 -24.57 -5.89 19.49
CA GLN A 159 -25.15 -7.06 18.90
C GLN A 159 -24.18 -8.26 18.99
N ARG A 160 -24.71 -9.42 18.69
CA ARG A 160 -24.09 -10.74 18.83
C ARG A 160 -22.61 -10.78 18.45
N ILE A 161 -21.77 -11.22 19.37
CA ILE A 161 -20.37 -11.50 19.14
C ILE A 161 -20.26 -12.84 18.40
N GLN A 162 -19.58 -12.84 17.25
CA GLN A 162 -19.25 -14.08 16.51
C GLN A 162 -17.79 -14.43 16.71
N ARG A 163 -17.51 -15.69 17.05
CA ARG A 163 -16.17 -16.25 17.09
C ARG A 163 -15.81 -16.83 15.72
N PHE A 164 -14.61 -16.57 15.33
CA PHE A 164 -14.02 -17.18 14.16
C PHE A 164 -13.11 -18.34 14.54
#